data_92d58fb336cc6691743af44785b73814
#
_entry.id   92d58fb336cc6691743af44785b73814
#
_cell.length_a   1.000
_cell.length_b   1.000
_cell.length_c   1.000
_cell.angle_alpha   90.00
_cell.angle_beta   90.00
_cell.angle_gamma   90.00
#
_symmetry.space_group_name_H-M   'P 1'
#
loop_
_entity.id
_entity.type
_entity.pdbx_description
1 polymer ?
#
loop_
_entity_poly.entity_id
_entity_poly.type
_entity_poly.pdbx_seq_one_letter_code
_entity_poly.pdbx_strand_id
1 'polypeptide(L)'
;MEMLSAIAPFFMAGLLGTVFARFTGINMSMCVLLMFLYMGAKPVECIAAMLMFNVFTYFTVYSQLHVMKIKSFTFFPGVRLAIPILITIALAALNPFIGIVFFVFTFLMEIFAKIYKEMDAKSRPTKGKIGQMVVIAAVLVTIGTALVQFVPENYYYIVGGVTILIYAFVMWRTGDRRKGTAWWDKLLYASTFLTGLSGIDGTDWLTAMRRNPESVLSKCYPIVINGAMIIGLLASYAMYQYFSLGALFATIGSAVGIRLFGLYEHKEKGSFSYLTLGIAVLAALVFMIIQPVPTGFPVVPMADQTGFFDF
;
A
#
# COMPACT_ATOMS: atom_id res chain seq x y z
N MET A 1 11.63 -10.01 26.70
CA MET A 1 12.50 -9.07 26.01
C MET A 1 12.70 -9.42 24.52
N GLU A 2 12.86 -10.70 24.20
CA GLU A 2 13.07 -11.18 22.81
C GLU A 2 11.95 -10.80 21.83
N MET A 3 10.68 -10.88 22.24
CA MET A 3 9.55 -10.49 21.40
C MET A 3 9.59 -9.00 21.06
N LEU A 4 9.92 -8.13 22.00
CA LEU A 4 9.99 -6.69 21.75
C LEU A 4 11.13 -6.35 20.78
N SER A 5 12.28 -7.02 20.93
CA SER A 5 13.43 -6.83 20.03
C SER A 5 13.15 -7.29 18.60
N ALA A 6 12.31 -8.32 18.40
CA ALA A 6 11.91 -8.79 17.08
C ALA A 6 10.87 -7.88 16.40
N ILE A 7 9.96 -7.26 17.19
CA ILE A 7 8.89 -6.40 16.67
C ILE A 7 9.35 -4.96 16.46
N ALA A 8 10.25 -4.45 17.30
CA ALA A 8 10.68 -3.06 17.28
C ALA A 8 11.21 -2.60 15.92
N PRO A 9 12.02 -3.36 15.16
CA PRO A 9 12.49 -2.95 13.85
C PRO A 9 11.35 -2.70 12.86
N PHE A 10 10.33 -3.54 12.83
CA PHE A 10 9.15 -3.38 11.97
C PHE A 10 8.33 -2.14 12.34
N PHE A 11 8.06 -1.97 13.62
CA PHE A 11 7.36 -0.77 14.10
C PHE A 11 8.13 0.50 13.74
N MET A 12 9.44 0.49 13.94
CA MET A 12 10.30 1.63 13.58
C MET A 12 10.34 1.86 12.08
N ALA A 13 10.32 0.81 11.25
CA ALA A 13 10.26 0.95 9.80
C ALA A 13 9.01 1.72 9.36
N GLY A 14 7.84 1.39 9.92
CA GLY A 14 6.60 2.11 9.64
C GLY A 14 6.61 3.55 10.16
N LEU A 15 7.06 3.75 11.40
CA LEU A 15 7.14 5.07 12.04
C LEU A 15 8.10 6.00 11.27
N LEU A 16 9.33 5.58 11.05
CA LEU A 16 10.34 6.37 10.34
C LEU A 16 9.97 6.58 8.88
N GLY A 17 9.40 5.56 8.20
CA GLY A 17 8.89 5.70 6.84
C GLY A 17 7.84 6.81 6.74
N THR A 18 6.93 6.89 7.70
CA THR A 18 5.90 7.95 7.76
C THR A 18 6.50 9.31 8.05
N VAL A 19 7.40 9.41 9.03
CA VAL A 19 8.09 10.66 9.36
C VAL A 19 8.86 11.17 8.15
N PHE A 20 9.61 10.30 7.51
CA PHE A 20 10.39 10.66 6.33
C PHE A 20 9.49 11.11 5.18
N ALA A 21 8.41 10.39 4.90
CA ALA A 21 7.40 10.77 3.91
C ALA A 21 6.78 12.14 4.21
N ARG A 22 6.47 12.43 5.49
CA ARG A 22 5.91 13.71 5.92
C ARG A 22 6.81 14.90 5.59
N PHE A 23 8.11 14.77 5.78
CA PHE A 23 9.04 15.87 5.56
C PHE A 23 9.56 15.98 4.13
N THR A 24 9.62 14.89 3.40
CA THR A 24 10.22 14.85 2.06
C THR A 24 9.22 14.82 0.91
N GLY A 25 7.97 14.41 1.18
CA GLY A 25 6.96 14.19 0.14
C GLY A 25 7.16 12.91 -0.66
N ILE A 26 8.10 12.04 -0.26
CA ILE A 26 8.28 10.71 -0.84
C ILE A 26 7.21 9.77 -0.28
N ASN A 27 6.81 8.79 -1.08
CA ASN A 27 5.87 7.76 -0.62
C ASN A 27 6.49 6.95 0.53
N MET A 28 5.73 6.75 1.62
CA MET A 28 6.21 6.01 2.78
C MET A 28 6.48 4.53 2.46
N SER A 29 5.80 3.94 1.48
CA SER A 29 6.07 2.56 1.07
C SER A 29 7.49 2.36 0.51
N MET A 30 8.09 3.39 -0.10
CA MET A 30 9.49 3.33 -0.53
C MET A 30 10.46 3.22 0.65
N CYS A 31 10.21 4.01 1.69
CA CYS A 31 11.06 3.99 2.88
C CYS A 31 10.92 2.67 3.63
N VAL A 32 9.70 2.16 3.74
CA VAL A 32 9.43 0.87 4.40
C VAL A 32 10.03 -0.29 3.62
N LEU A 33 9.92 -0.28 2.28
CA LEU A 33 10.57 -1.28 1.42
C LEU A 33 12.08 -1.30 1.65
N LEU A 34 12.72 -0.13 1.66
CA LEU A 34 14.16 -0.03 1.92
C LEU A 34 14.53 -0.66 3.26
N MET A 35 13.75 -0.36 4.31
CA MET A 35 13.99 -0.92 5.63
C MET A 35 13.77 -2.43 5.69
N PHE A 36 12.74 -2.95 5.01
CA PHE A 36 12.48 -4.39 4.93
C PHE A 36 13.62 -5.12 4.22
N LEU A 37 14.12 -4.58 3.12
CA LEU A 37 15.29 -5.14 2.43
C LEU A 37 16.54 -5.08 3.32
N TYR A 38 16.73 -3.97 4.05
CA TYR A 38 17.85 -3.86 4.98
C TYR A 38 17.75 -4.84 6.16
N MET A 39 16.53 -5.22 6.55
CA MET A 39 16.29 -6.27 7.55
C MET A 39 16.50 -7.69 6.99
N GLY A 40 16.90 -7.82 5.71
CA GLY A 40 17.21 -9.08 5.07
C GLY A 40 16.03 -9.80 4.44
N ALA A 41 14.89 -9.12 4.23
CA ALA A 41 13.71 -9.74 3.61
C ALA A 41 14.05 -10.37 2.25
N LYS A 42 13.61 -11.61 2.04
CA LYS A 42 13.63 -12.25 0.72
C LYS A 42 12.58 -11.64 -0.19
N PRO A 43 12.73 -11.71 -1.52
CA PRO A 43 11.81 -11.08 -2.47
C PRO A 43 10.33 -11.42 -2.21
N VAL A 44 10.04 -12.70 -2.01
CA VAL A 44 8.68 -13.20 -1.76
C VAL A 44 8.13 -12.70 -0.42
N GLU A 45 8.94 -12.73 0.63
CA GLU A 45 8.57 -12.19 1.94
C GLU A 45 8.33 -10.68 1.86
N CYS A 46 9.21 -9.99 1.13
CA CYS A 46 9.15 -8.55 0.97
C CYS A 46 7.87 -8.11 0.26
N ILE A 47 7.52 -8.75 -0.88
CA ILE A 47 6.32 -8.35 -1.63
C ILE A 47 5.04 -8.64 -0.84
N ALA A 48 4.95 -9.79 -0.16
CA ALA A 48 3.80 -10.12 0.68
C ALA A 48 3.64 -9.11 1.83
N ALA A 49 4.75 -8.79 2.52
CA ALA A 49 4.78 -7.79 3.58
C ALA A 49 4.41 -6.39 3.09
N MET A 50 4.92 -5.98 1.93
CA MET A 50 4.65 -4.67 1.35
C MET A 50 3.21 -4.53 0.88
N LEU A 51 2.62 -5.53 0.23
CA LEU A 51 1.21 -5.51 -0.15
C LEU A 51 0.31 -5.39 1.09
N MET A 52 0.64 -6.15 2.13
CA MET A 52 -0.08 -6.08 3.40
C MET A 52 0.08 -4.70 4.06
N PHE A 53 1.30 -4.18 4.15
CA PHE A 53 1.57 -2.85 4.67
C PHE A 53 0.78 -1.78 3.91
N ASN A 54 0.80 -1.81 2.57
CA ASN A 54 0.11 -0.83 1.75
C ASN A 54 -1.41 -0.85 1.96
N VAL A 55 -2.03 -2.04 1.95
CA VAL A 55 -3.48 -2.19 2.18
C VAL A 55 -3.89 -1.68 3.56
N PHE A 56 -3.17 -2.07 4.61
CA PHE A 56 -3.52 -1.68 5.98
C PHE A 56 -3.17 -0.23 6.29
N THR A 57 -2.08 0.29 5.74
CA THR A 57 -1.74 1.71 5.89
C THR A 57 -2.76 2.58 5.19
N TYR A 58 -3.19 2.20 4.01
CA TYR A 58 -4.25 2.89 3.29
C TYR A 58 -5.55 2.92 4.10
N PHE A 59 -5.96 1.79 4.66
CA PHE A 59 -7.09 1.74 5.58
C PHE A 59 -6.91 2.72 6.75
N THR A 60 -5.73 2.75 7.36
CA THR A 60 -5.42 3.64 8.49
C THR A 60 -5.50 5.11 8.08
N VAL A 61 -4.90 5.50 6.95
CA VAL A 61 -4.93 6.86 6.41
C VAL A 61 -6.36 7.30 6.11
N TYR A 62 -7.11 6.50 5.38
CA TYR A 62 -8.48 6.86 4.99
C TYR A 62 -9.45 6.84 6.16
N SER A 63 -9.30 5.93 7.10
CA SER A 63 -10.10 5.95 8.32
C SER A 63 -9.85 7.22 9.13
N GLN A 64 -8.61 7.71 9.19
CA GLN A 64 -8.31 8.98 9.85
C GLN A 64 -8.90 10.18 9.10
N LEU A 65 -8.81 10.21 7.79
CA LEU A 65 -9.28 11.35 6.98
C LEU A 65 -10.81 11.42 6.88
N HIS A 66 -11.50 10.29 6.74
CA HIS A 66 -12.92 10.25 6.39
C HIS A 66 -13.84 9.73 7.50
N VAL A 67 -13.32 9.00 8.47
CA VAL A 67 -14.14 8.29 9.46
C VAL A 67 -13.93 8.81 10.87
N MET A 68 -12.82 9.48 11.16
CA MET A 68 -12.47 9.87 12.54
C MET A 68 -13.07 11.16 13.06
N LYS A 69 -14.18 11.59 12.56
CA LYS A 69 -15.11 12.25 13.49
C LYS A 69 -15.76 11.12 14.26
N ILE A 70 -15.32 10.88 15.49
CA ILE A 70 -15.84 9.83 16.39
C ILE A 70 -17.39 9.82 16.44
N LYS A 71 -18.04 10.93 16.17
CA LYS A 71 -19.50 11.05 16.01
C LYS A 71 -20.07 10.41 14.74
N SER A 72 -19.29 10.15 13.71
CA SER A 72 -19.73 9.46 12.49
C SER A 72 -19.38 7.97 12.48
N PHE A 73 -18.60 7.51 13.46
CA PHE A 73 -18.51 6.11 13.82
C PHE A 73 -19.77 5.73 14.61
N THR A 74 -20.87 5.67 13.94
CA THR A 74 -21.99 4.84 14.38
C THR A 74 -21.56 3.37 14.27
N PHE A 75 -20.46 3.07 14.98
CA PHE A 75 -19.88 1.73 15.06
C PHE A 75 -20.80 0.78 15.78
N PHE A 76 -21.68 1.33 16.55
CA PHE A 76 -22.70 0.61 17.27
C PHE A 76 -23.99 1.36 17.05
N PRO A 77 -24.95 0.77 16.60
CA PRO A 77 -25.19 -0.60 16.17
C PRO A 77 -26.14 -0.64 14.98
N GLY A 78 -25.68 -0.92 13.89
CA GLY A 78 -26.62 -1.42 12.89
C GLY A 78 -26.34 -2.91 12.74
N VAL A 79 -27.36 -3.69 12.62
CA VAL A 79 -27.34 -5.09 12.18
C VAL A 79 -26.42 -5.29 10.96
N ARG A 80 -26.17 -4.22 10.21
CA ARG A 80 -25.24 -4.17 9.07
C ARG A 80 -23.79 -4.52 9.39
N LEU A 81 -23.29 -4.21 10.58
CA LEU A 81 -21.90 -4.54 10.96
C LEU A 81 -21.81 -5.84 11.76
N ALA A 82 -22.88 -6.29 12.38
CA ALA A 82 -22.90 -7.54 13.11
C ALA A 82 -22.58 -8.74 12.19
N ILE A 83 -23.18 -8.79 11.01
CA ILE A 83 -22.95 -9.87 10.03
C ILE A 83 -21.49 -9.91 9.55
N PRO A 84 -20.89 -8.82 9.04
CA PRO A 84 -19.46 -8.79 8.70
C PRO A 84 -18.54 -9.15 9.86
N ILE A 85 -18.84 -8.72 11.08
CA ILE A 85 -18.03 -9.06 12.25
C ILE A 85 -18.13 -10.55 12.57
N LEU A 86 -19.33 -11.13 12.55
CA LEU A 86 -19.51 -12.57 12.75
C LEU A 86 -18.79 -13.40 11.67
N ILE A 87 -18.87 -12.98 10.41
CA ILE A 87 -18.13 -13.61 9.31
C ILE A 87 -16.62 -13.47 9.54
N THR A 88 -16.15 -12.30 9.98
CA THR A 88 -14.74 -12.07 10.31
C THR A 88 -14.27 -13.03 11.40
N ILE A 89 -15.05 -13.20 12.48
CA ILE A 89 -14.71 -14.12 13.57
C ILE A 89 -14.69 -15.58 13.07
N ALA A 90 -15.67 -15.98 12.28
CA ALA A 90 -15.73 -17.33 11.71
C ALA A 90 -14.53 -17.59 10.77
N LEU A 91 -14.20 -16.63 9.91
CA LEU A 91 -13.04 -16.72 9.01
C LEU A 91 -11.72 -16.72 9.78
N ALA A 92 -11.61 -15.88 10.84
CA ALA A 92 -10.42 -15.85 11.68
C ALA A 92 -10.21 -17.13 12.49
N ALA A 93 -11.30 -17.83 12.84
CA ALA A 93 -11.22 -19.15 13.47
C ALA A 93 -10.70 -20.24 12.50
N LEU A 94 -10.99 -20.09 11.21
CA LEU A 94 -10.48 -21.01 10.17
C LEU A 94 -9.06 -20.60 9.74
N ASN A 95 -8.83 -19.33 9.50
CA ASN A 95 -7.55 -18.78 9.09
C ASN A 95 -7.44 -17.30 9.53
N PRO A 96 -6.57 -16.99 10.51
CA PRO A 96 -6.42 -15.64 11.05
C PRO A 96 -6.10 -14.58 9.98
N PHE A 97 -5.28 -14.93 8.98
CA PHE A 97 -4.96 -14.00 7.88
C PHE A 97 -6.21 -13.64 7.08
N ILE A 98 -7.00 -14.61 6.67
CA ILE A 98 -8.22 -14.38 5.90
C ILE A 98 -9.23 -13.56 6.72
N GLY A 99 -9.35 -13.84 8.01
CA GLY A 99 -10.19 -13.06 8.91
C GLY A 99 -9.77 -11.60 8.99
N ILE A 100 -8.47 -11.31 9.18
CA ILE A 100 -7.93 -9.95 9.24
C ILE A 100 -8.15 -9.22 7.91
N VAL A 101 -7.83 -9.87 6.78
CA VAL A 101 -8.02 -9.27 5.45
C VAL A 101 -9.50 -9.00 5.18
N PHE A 102 -10.39 -9.90 5.55
CA PHE A 102 -11.84 -9.70 5.39
C PHE A 102 -12.35 -8.54 6.26
N PHE A 103 -11.87 -8.42 7.49
CA PHE A 103 -12.19 -7.30 8.38
C PHE A 103 -11.81 -5.96 7.73
N VAL A 104 -10.55 -5.82 7.31
CA VAL A 104 -10.05 -4.61 6.64
C VAL A 104 -10.82 -4.34 5.36
N PHE A 105 -11.07 -5.36 4.54
CA PHE A 105 -11.87 -5.25 3.32
C PHE A 105 -13.27 -4.69 3.59
N THR A 106 -13.96 -5.17 4.63
CA THR A 106 -15.30 -4.69 4.98
C THR A 106 -15.30 -3.18 5.25
N PHE A 107 -14.32 -2.70 6.02
CA PHE A 107 -14.20 -1.27 6.30
C PHE A 107 -13.78 -0.45 5.08
N LEU A 108 -12.88 -0.97 4.25
CA LEU A 108 -12.50 -0.32 3.00
C LEU A 108 -13.70 -0.19 2.05
N MET A 109 -14.57 -1.18 1.99
CA MET A 109 -15.79 -1.11 1.18
C MET A 109 -16.73 0.01 1.65
N GLU A 110 -16.86 0.23 2.96
CA GLU A 110 -17.64 1.38 3.48
C GLU A 110 -16.98 2.72 3.11
N ILE A 111 -15.67 2.82 3.21
CA ILE A 111 -14.89 4.00 2.79
C ILE A 111 -15.07 4.25 1.29
N PHE A 112 -14.94 3.22 0.46
CA PHE A 112 -15.12 3.31 -0.99
C PHE A 112 -16.55 3.73 -1.36
N ALA A 113 -17.54 3.18 -0.67
CA ALA A 113 -18.94 3.58 -0.86
C ALA A 113 -19.16 5.05 -0.53
N LYS A 114 -18.50 5.57 0.52
CA LYS A 114 -18.55 6.98 0.90
C LYS A 114 -17.88 7.85 -0.15
N ILE A 115 -16.64 7.53 -0.56
CA ILE A 115 -15.93 8.24 -1.62
C ILE A 115 -16.77 8.28 -2.90
N TYR A 116 -17.36 7.13 -3.28
CA TYR A 116 -18.22 7.06 -4.47
C TYR A 116 -19.46 7.94 -4.37
N LYS A 117 -20.09 8.04 -3.20
CA LYS A 117 -21.27 8.91 -2.98
C LYS A 117 -20.93 10.39 -3.00
N GLU A 118 -19.74 10.76 -2.55
CA GLU A 118 -19.26 12.15 -2.54
C GLU A 118 -18.89 12.67 -3.95
N MET A 119 -18.77 11.78 -4.94
CA MET A 119 -18.54 12.19 -6.33
C MET A 119 -19.81 12.83 -6.91
N ASP A 120 -19.62 13.86 -7.75
CA ASP A 120 -20.72 14.48 -8.47
C ASP A 120 -21.47 13.44 -9.32
N ALA A 121 -22.79 13.37 -9.12
CA ALA A 121 -23.66 12.38 -9.75
C ALA A 121 -23.62 12.40 -11.29
N LYS A 122 -23.38 13.59 -11.89
CA LYS A 122 -23.34 13.77 -13.35
C LYS A 122 -22.04 13.26 -13.98
N SER A 123 -20.96 13.24 -13.22
CA SER A 123 -19.62 12.94 -13.74
C SER A 123 -19.02 11.64 -13.19
N ARG A 124 -19.62 11.04 -12.16
CA ARG A 124 -19.08 9.81 -11.56
C ARG A 124 -19.17 8.61 -12.52
N PRO A 125 -18.12 7.76 -12.59
CA PRO A 125 -18.17 6.56 -13.39
C PRO A 125 -19.23 5.58 -12.89
N THR A 126 -19.75 4.76 -13.78
CA THR A 126 -20.63 3.67 -13.38
C THR A 126 -19.88 2.66 -12.50
N LYS A 127 -20.59 2.01 -11.59
CA LYS A 127 -19.98 0.94 -10.74
C LYS A 127 -19.34 -0.15 -11.58
N GLY A 128 -19.94 -0.51 -12.73
CA GLY A 128 -19.38 -1.48 -13.66
C GLY A 128 -18.04 -1.05 -14.23
N LYS A 129 -17.87 0.23 -14.60
CA LYS A 129 -16.60 0.76 -15.09
C LYS A 129 -15.52 0.72 -14.00
N ILE A 130 -15.86 1.08 -12.77
CA ILE A 130 -14.92 0.98 -11.63
C ILE A 130 -14.55 -0.49 -11.41
N GLY A 131 -15.52 -1.41 -11.41
CA GLY A 131 -15.27 -2.84 -11.27
C GLY A 131 -14.33 -3.37 -12.37
N GLN A 132 -14.54 -2.98 -13.62
CA GLN A 132 -13.65 -3.34 -14.72
C GLN A 132 -12.22 -2.82 -14.49
N MET A 133 -12.07 -1.57 -14.03
CA MET A 133 -10.75 -1.00 -13.72
C MET A 133 -10.08 -1.75 -12.58
N VAL A 134 -10.82 -2.12 -11.53
CA VAL A 134 -10.31 -2.92 -10.40
C VAL A 134 -9.83 -4.29 -10.88
N VAL A 135 -10.61 -4.97 -11.73
CA VAL A 135 -10.23 -6.30 -12.25
C VAL A 135 -8.95 -6.22 -13.08
N ILE A 136 -8.83 -5.26 -14.01
CA ILE A 136 -7.62 -5.09 -14.82
C ILE A 136 -6.42 -4.78 -13.91
N ALA A 137 -6.57 -3.86 -12.96
CA ALA A 137 -5.52 -3.50 -12.03
C ALA A 137 -5.11 -4.69 -11.14
N ALA A 138 -6.08 -5.50 -10.67
CA ALA A 138 -5.84 -6.70 -9.87
C ALA A 138 -5.07 -7.76 -10.64
N VAL A 139 -5.42 -7.99 -11.91
CA VAL A 139 -4.65 -8.90 -12.78
C VAL A 139 -3.21 -8.43 -12.91
N LEU A 140 -2.99 -7.14 -13.11
CA LEU A 140 -1.63 -6.58 -13.25
C LEU A 140 -0.83 -6.66 -11.95
N VAL A 141 -1.42 -6.37 -10.80
CA VAL A 141 -0.77 -6.56 -9.49
C VAL A 141 -0.42 -8.03 -9.30
N THR A 142 -1.35 -8.95 -9.58
CA THR A 142 -1.12 -10.39 -9.44
C THR A 142 0.00 -10.89 -10.36
N ILE A 143 0.05 -10.43 -11.61
CA ILE A 143 1.14 -10.77 -12.54
C ILE A 143 2.47 -10.22 -12.00
N GLY A 144 2.51 -8.96 -11.54
CA GLY A 144 3.70 -8.39 -10.93
C GLY A 144 4.18 -9.20 -9.74
N THR A 145 3.27 -9.58 -8.85
CA THR A 145 3.57 -10.41 -7.67
C THR A 145 4.08 -11.79 -8.08
N ALA A 146 3.46 -12.45 -9.05
CA ALA A 146 3.90 -13.75 -9.54
C ALA A 146 5.30 -13.71 -10.18
N LEU A 147 5.67 -12.61 -10.81
CA LEU A 147 6.99 -12.45 -11.42
C LEU A 147 8.12 -12.32 -10.39
N VAL A 148 7.80 -11.96 -9.14
CA VAL A 148 8.81 -11.80 -8.08
C VAL A 148 9.60 -13.10 -7.84
N GLN A 149 8.97 -14.27 -7.98
CA GLN A 149 9.64 -15.56 -7.81
C GLN A 149 10.77 -15.81 -8.82
N PHE A 150 10.75 -15.12 -9.95
CA PHE A 150 11.79 -15.24 -10.99
C PHE A 150 12.91 -14.22 -10.81
N VAL A 151 12.77 -13.27 -9.88
CA VAL A 151 13.80 -12.29 -9.57
C VAL A 151 14.82 -12.96 -8.64
N PRO A 152 16.11 -13.08 -9.01
CA PRO A 152 17.09 -13.62 -8.11
C PRO A 152 17.16 -12.81 -6.81
N GLU A 153 17.28 -13.49 -5.68
CA GLU A 153 17.23 -12.87 -4.34
C GLU A 153 18.20 -11.67 -4.21
N ASN A 154 19.39 -11.81 -4.76
CA ASN A 154 20.44 -10.79 -4.70
C ASN A 154 20.18 -9.55 -5.58
N TYR A 155 19.15 -9.55 -6.42
CA TYR A 155 18.85 -8.44 -7.35
C TYR A 155 17.53 -7.75 -7.08
N TYR A 156 16.78 -8.19 -6.08
CA TYR A 156 15.45 -7.60 -5.82
C TYR A 156 15.52 -6.11 -5.46
N TYR A 157 16.58 -5.67 -4.81
CA TYR A 157 16.81 -4.25 -4.53
C TYR A 157 16.88 -3.39 -5.80
N ILE A 158 17.38 -3.94 -6.93
CA ILE A 158 17.38 -3.24 -8.22
C ILE A 158 15.96 -3.00 -8.70
N VAL A 159 15.04 -3.95 -8.51
CA VAL A 159 13.62 -3.80 -8.86
C VAL A 159 13.02 -2.61 -8.11
N GLY A 160 13.28 -2.48 -6.82
CA GLY A 160 12.86 -1.33 -6.01
C GLY A 160 13.45 -0.02 -6.53
N GLY A 161 14.77 0.02 -6.74
CA GLY A 161 15.46 1.21 -7.24
C GLY A 161 14.98 1.66 -8.62
N VAL A 162 14.84 0.74 -9.56
CA VAL A 162 14.31 1.02 -10.91
C VAL A 162 12.86 1.52 -10.84
N THR A 163 12.04 0.93 -9.98
CA THR A 163 10.66 1.39 -9.79
C THR A 163 10.61 2.84 -9.30
N ILE A 164 11.47 3.20 -8.33
CA ILE A 164 11.57 4.58 -7.84
C ILE A 164 12.02 5.53 -8.95
N LEU A 165 13.02 5.14 -9.76
CA LEU A 165 13.47 5.93 -10.91
C LEU A 165 12.38 6.14 -11.94
N ILE A 166 11.58 5.11 -12.23
CA ILE A 166 10.43 5.24 -13.14
C ILE A 166 9.43 6.26 -12.59
N TYR A 167 9.08 6.18 -11.30
CA TYR A 167 8.19 7.16 -10.68
C TYR A 167 8.79 8.57 -10.69
N ALA A 168 10.07 8.72 -10.36
CA ALA A 168 10.77 10.00 -10.39
C ALA A 168 10.80 10.60 -11.81
N PHE A 169 11.07 9.78 -12.83
CA PHE A 169 11.06 10.20 -14.23
C PHE A 169 9.67 10.64 -14.69
N VAL A 170 8.64 9.86 -14.35
CA VAL A 170 7.24 10.20 -14.66
C VAL A 170 6.86 11.51 -13.98
N MET A 171 7.21 11.70 -12.72
CA MET A 171 6.99 12.95 -11.99
C MET A 171 7.66 14.14 -12.68
N TRP A 172 8.93 14.00 -13.02
CA TRP A 172 9.69 15.05 -13.71
C TRP A 172 9.07 15.41 -15.06
N ARG A 173 8.69 14.38 -15.83
CA ARG A 173 8.15 14.59 -17.20
C ARG A 173 6.73 15.16 -17.19
N THR A 174 5.92 14.82 -16.18
CA THR A 174 4.49 15.18 -16.12
C THR A 174 4.22 16.42 -15.28
N GLY A 175 5.18 16.89 -14.52
CA GLY A 175 5.05 17.92 -13.49
C GLY A 175 4.37 19.23 -13.92
N ASP A 176 4.34 19.57 -15.21
CA ASP A 176 3.74 20.79 -15.73
C ASP A 176 2.61 20.59 -16.78
N ARG A 177 2.35 19.36 -17.21
CA ARG A 177 1.45 19.14 -18.34
C ARG A 177 0.06 18.67 -17.91
N ARG A 178 -0.89 19.58 -17.93
CA ARG A 178 -2.33 19.37 -17.72
C ARG A 178 -3.02 18.56 -18.84
N LYS A 179 -2.32 17.77 -19.64
CA LYS A 179 -2.86 17.17 -20.85
C LYS A 179 -3.25 15.70 -20.66
N GLY A 180 -4.53 15.40 -20.97
CA GLY A 180 -5.00 14.12 -21.45
C GLY A 180 -5.35 13.06 -20.39
N THR A 181 -6.64 12.85 -20.17
CA THR A 181 -7.19 11.83 -19.27
C THR A 181 -6.79 10.39 -19.61
N ALA A 182 -6.66 10.06 -20.89
CA ALA A 182 -6.38 8.69 -21.34
C ALA A 182 -4.96 8.20 -21.01
N TRP A 183 -4.00 9.10 -20.91
CA TRP A 183 -2.61 8.73 -20.56
C TRP A 183 -2.48 8.37 -19.09
N TRP A 184 -3.24 9.02 -18.23
CA TRP A 184 -3.26 8.76 -16.79
C TRP A 184 -3.82 7.38 -16.46
N ASP A 185 -4.81 6.91 -17.20
CA ASP A 185 -5.35 5.57 -16.99
C ASP A 185 -4.31 4.50 -17.32
N LYS A 186 -3.47 4.73 -18.32
CA LYS A 186 -2.33 3.85 -18.64
C LYS A 186 -1.28 3.86 -17.54
N LEU A 187 -0.97 5.02 -16.96
CA LEU A 187 -0.06 5.13 -15.83
C LEU A 187 -0.61 4.43 -14.58
N LEU A 188 -1.91 4.48 -14.35
CA LEU A 188 -2.55 3.75 -13.28
C LEU A 188 -2.25 2.25 -13.39
N TYR A 189 -2.47 1.67 -14.57
CA TYR A 189 -2.23 0.25 -14.79
C TYR A 189 -0.75 -0.12 -14.73
N ALA A 190 0.12 0.71 -15.27
CA ALA A 190 1.57 0.54 -15.12
C ALA A 190 2.00 0.60 -13.65
N SER A 191 1.44 1.54 -12.89
CA SER A 191 1.70 1.66 -11.46
C SER A 191 1.25 0.43 -10.68
N THR A 192 0.06 -0.12 -10.97
CA THR A 192 -0.42 -1.34 -10.29
C THR A 192 0.47 -2.54 -10.59
N PHE A 193 0.95 -2.69 -11.82
CA PHE A 193 1.94 -3.73 -12.15
C PHE A 193 3.24 -3.55 -11.35
N LEU A 194 3.78 -2.33 -11.30
CA LEU A 194 4.98 -2.02 -10.53
C LEU A 194 4.77 -2.22 -9.03
N THR A 195 3.59 -1.92 -8.50
CA THR A 195 3.24 -2.21 -7.10
C THR A 195 3.29 -3.71 -6.84
N GLY A 196 2.76 -4.53 -7.75
CA GLY A 196 2.84 -5.99 -7.64
C GLY A 196 4.27 -6.52 -7.70
N LEU A 197 5.14 -5.90 -8.47
CA LEU A 197 6.52 -6.35 -8.67
C LEU A 197 7.48 -5.87 -7.56
N SER A 198 7.35 -4.63 -7.12
CA SER A 198 8.28 -4.00 -6.17
C SER A 198 7.72 -3.83 -4.76
N GLY A 199 6.40 -3.91 -4.58
CA GLY A 199 5.73 -3.55 -3.33
C GLY A 199 5.58 -2.04 -3.10
N ILE A 200 6.07 -1.18 -3.99
CA ILE A 200 5.95 0.27 -3.84
C ILE A 200 4.58 0.73 -4.31
N ASP A 201 3.80 1.33 -3.42
CA ASP A 201 2.53 1.93 -3.78
C ASP A 201 2.75 3.27 -4.50
N GLY A 202 2.37 3.30 -5.77
CA GLY A 202 2.43 4.52 -6.59
C GLY A 202 1.19 5.42 -6.48
N THR A 203 0.20 5.06 -5.66
CA THR A 203 -1.10 5.76 -5.57
C THR A 203 -0.93 7.22 -5.19
N ASP A 204 -0.15 7.49 -4.17
CA ASP A 204 0.05 8.85 -3.66
C ASP A 204 0.71 9.74 -4.71
N TRP A 205 1.67 9.19 -5.45
CA TRP A 205 2.34 9.94 -6.51
C TRP A 205 1.44 10.18 -7.70
N LEU A 206 0.68 9.19 -8.13
CA LEU A 206 -0.30 9.36 -9.19
C LEU A 206 -1.38 10.38 -8.83
N THR A 207 -1.85 10.36 -7.58
CA THR A 207 -2.83 11.34 -7.09
C THR A 207 -2.23 12.73 -6.97
N ALA A 208 -1.00 12.84 -6.49
CA ALA A 208 -0.31 14.12 -6.35
C ALA A 208 0.06 14.74 -7.71
N MET A 209 0.43 13.94 -8.70
CA MET A 209 0.70 14.40 -10.06
C MET A 209 -0.56 14.90 -10.76
N ARG A 210 -1.73 14.54 -10.29
CA ARG A 210 -2.99 14.92 -10.92
C ARG A 210 -3.50 16.23 -10.38
N ARG A 211 -3.20 17.30 -11.06
CA ARG A 211 -3.60 18.67 -10.72
C ARG A 211 -5.05 19.02 -11.02
N ASN A 212 -5.81 18.15 -11.64
CA ASN A 212 -7.21 18.44 -11.94
C ASN A 212 -8.12 17.76 -10.90
N PRO A 213 -8.53 18.48 -9.82
CA PRO A 213 -9.45 17.95 -8.83
C PRO A 213 -10.83 17.62 -9.41
N GLU A 214 -11.16 18.15 -10.59
CA GLU A 214 -12.42 17.92 -11.27
C GLU A 214 -12.44 16.61 -12.06
N SER A 215 -11.29 16.01 -12.30
CA SER A 215 -11.26 14.73 -13.02
C SER A 215 -11.81 13.62 -12.13
N VAL A 216 -12.95 13.12 -12.52
CA VAL A 216 -13.72 12.06 -11.86
C VAL A 216 -12.90 10.79 -11.63
N LEU A 217 -12.05 10.44 -12.60
CA LEU A 217 -11.21 9.24 -12.49
C LEU A 217 -10.18 9.34 -11.36
N SER A 218 -9.68 10.56 -11.00
CA SER A 218 -8.73 10.71 -9.89
C SER A 218 -9.33 10.31 -8.55
N LYS A 219 -10.59 10.61 -8.36
CA LYS A 219 -11.31 10.25 -7.14
C LYS A 219 -11.54 8.74 -7.03
N CYS A 220 -11.53 8.03 -8.17
CA CYS A 220 -11.68 6.58 -8.22
C CYS A 220 -10.36 5.83 -8.06
N TYR A 221 -9.21 6.45 -8.30
CA TYR A 221 -7.91 5.76 -8.19
C TYR A 221 -7.70 5.08 -6.86
N PRO A 222 -7.98 5.71 -5.73
CA PRO A 222 -7.88 5.04 -4.45
C PRO A 222 -8.69 3.75 -4.38
N ILE A 223 -9.91 3.75 -4.91
CA ILE A 223 -10.78 2.56 -4.93
C ILE A 223 -10.16 1.48 -5.82
N VAL A 224 -9.69 1.86 -7.01
CA VAL A 224 -9.13 0.92 -7.99
C VAL A 224 -7.85 0.29 -7.49
N ILE A 225 -6.91 1.10 -7.00
CA ILE A 225 -5.59 0.61 -6.59
C ILE A 225 -5.70 -0.23 -5.32
N ASN A 226 -6.47 0.22 -4.33
CA ASN A 226 -6.64 -0.57 -3.11
C ASN A 226 -7.44 -1.85 -3.33
N GLY A 227 -8.49 -1.80 -4.14
CA GLY A 227 -9.19 -3.00 -4.54
C GLY A 227 -8.26 -4.01 -5.23
N ALA A 228 -7.38 -3.52 -6.10
CA ALA A 228 -6.37 -4.33 -6.76
C ALA A 228 -5.33 -4.89 -5.78
N MET A 229 -4.84 -4.08 -4.84
CA MET A 229 -3.86 -4.51 -3.84
C MET A 229 -4.43 -5.57 -2.89
N ILE A 230 -5.71 -5.48 -2.50
CA ILE A 230 -6.36 -6.52 -1.69
C ILE A 230 -6.37 -7.86 -2.44
N ILE A 231 -6.75 -7.84 -3.73
CA ILE A 231 -6.74 -9.04 -4.55
C ILE A 231 -5.30 -9.56 -4.74
N GLY A 232 -4.35 -8.66 -4.97
CA GLY A 232 -2.92 -9.00 -5.04
C GLY A 232 -2.38 -9.62 -3.75
N LEU A 233 -2.81 -9.11 -2.59
CA LEU A 233 -2.46 -9.66 -1.28
C LEU A 233 -3.01 -11.08 -1.09
N LEU A 234 -4.27 -11.32 -1.46
CA LEU A 234 -4.87 -12.65 -1.41
C LEU A 234 -4.19 -13.61 -2.38
N ALA A 235 -3.87 -13.13 -3.59
CA ALA A 235 -3.13 -13.91 -4.57
C ALA A 235 -1.70 -14.24 -4.10
N SER A 236 -1.00 -13.27 -3.51
CA SER A 236 0.32 -13.48 -2.89
C SER A 236 0.26 -14.56 -1.81
N TYR A 237 -0.75 -14.49 -0.94
CA TYR A 237 -0.94 -15.49 0.09
C TYR A 237 -1.25 -16.87 -0.50
N ALA A 238 -2.09 -16.94 -1.54
CA ALA A 238 -2.41 -18.21 -2.21
C ALA A 238 -1.18 -18.83 -2.89
N MET A 239 -0.30 -18.01 -3.49
CA MET A 239 0.90 -18.48 -4.17
C MET A 239 2.03 -18.87 -3.23
N TYR A 240 2.24 -18.07 -2.18
CA TYR A 240 3.44 -18.16 -1.36
C TYR A 240 3.20 -18.70 0.05
N GLN A 241 1.95 -18.80 0.47
CA GLN A 241 1.56 -19.23 1.84
C GLN A 241 2.29 -18.44 2.95
N TYR A 242 2.62 -17.19 2.65
CA TYR A 242 3.40 -16.33 3.55
C TYR A 242 2.54 -15.19 4.09
N PHE A 243 2.59 -15.02 5.40
CA PHE A 243 1.96 -13.94 6.14
C PHE A 243 3.00 -13.21 6.99
N SER A 244 3.10 -11.89 6.83
CA SER A 244 4.06 -11.09 7.59
C SER A 244 3.41 -10.44 8.79
N LEU A 245 3.61 -11.01 9.98
CA LEU A 245 3.21 -10.34 11.21
C LEU A 245 3.98 -9.01 11.41
N GLY A 246 5.22 -8.95 10.95
CA GLY A 246 6.03 -7.73 10.95
C GLY A 246 5.37 -6.57 10.19
N ALA A 247 4.72 -6.84 9.05
CA ALA A 247 4.01 -5.83 8.30
C ALA A 247 2.85 -5.18 9.08
N LEU A 248 2.16 -5.93 9.97
CA LEU A 248 1.16 -5.36 10.87
C LEU A 248 1.78 -4.37 11.85
N PHE A 249 2.93 -4.72 12.44
CA PHE A 249 3.63 -3.80 13.34
C PHE A 249 4.17 -2.57 12.62
N ALA A 250 4.65 -2.72 11.39
CA ALA A 250 5.00 -1.57 10.55
C ALA A 250 3.78 -0.67 10.27
N THR A 251 2.61 -1.26 10.02
CA THR A 251 1.37 -0.50 9.85
C THR A 251 0.98 0.26 11.12
N ILE A 252 1.12 -0.37 12.30
CA ILE A 252 0.87 0.29 13.59
C ILE A 252 1.87 1.46 13.79
N GLY A 253 3.14 1.25 13.50
CA GLY A 253 4.15 2.31 13.52
C GLY A 253 3.82 3.47 12.59
N SER A 254 3.38 3.17 11.37
CA SER A 254 2.91 4.18 10.41
C SER A 254 1.68 4.93 10.94
N ALA A 255 0.71 4.23 11.53
CA ALA A 255 -0.49 4.86 12.10
C ALA A 255 -0.15 5.84 13.22
N VAL A 256 0.79 5.47 14.09
CA VAL A 256 1.32 6.34 15.14
C VAL A 256 2.03 7.55 14.52
N GLY A 257 2.87 7.33 13.51
CA GLY A 257 3.58 8.39 12.78
C GLY A 257 2.61 9.39 12.15
N ILE A 258 1.57 8.91 11.46
CA ILE A 258 0.53 9.76 10.88
C ILE A 258 -0.19 10.56 11.95
N ARG A 259 -0.48 9.94 13.09
CA ARG A 259 -1.17 10.61 14.20
C ARG A 259 -0.36 11.72 14.83
N LEU A 260 0.95 11.50 14.97
CA LEU A 260 1.85 12.46 15.63
C LEU A 260 2.30 13.59 14.68
N PHE A 261 2.60 13.29 13.42
CA PHE A 261 3.23 14.21 12.49
C PHE A 261 2.33 14.64 11.34
N GLY A 262 1.19 13.99 11.14
CA GLY A 262 0.29 14.22 10.01
C GLY A 262 0.82 13.63 8.70
N LEU A 263 0.04 13.86 7.63
CA LEU A 263 0.41 13.48 6.27
C LEU A 263 1.11 14.66 5.57
N TYR A 264 1.89 14.36 4.53
CA TYR A 264 2.44 15.39 3.66
C TYR A 264 1.31 16.08 2.91
N GLU A 265 1.20 17.38 3.09
CA GLU A 265 0.26 18.20 2.34
C GLU A 265 0.93 18.66 1.04
N HIS A 266 0.51 18.06 -0.07
CA HIS A 266 0.88 18.60 -1.37
C HIS A 266 0.22 19.97 -1.52
N LYS A 267 1.02 21.03 -1.52
CA LYS A 267 0.52 22.38 -1.77
C LYS A 267 -0.20 22.36 -3.12
N GLU A 268 -1.41 22.92 -3.17
CA GLU A 268 -2.30 22.95 -4.35
C GLU A 268 -1.64 23.48 -5.64
N LYS A 269 -0.52 24.17 -5.53
CA LYS A 269 0.25 24.72 -6.65
C LYS A 269 1.20 23.73 -7.33
N GLY A 270 1.00 22.44 -7.11
CA GLY A 270 1.36 21.37 -8.03
C GLY A 270 2.77 21.32 -8.58
N SER A 271 3.76 21.96 -8.03
CA SER A 271 5.15 21.64 -8.34
C SER A 271 5.61 20.61 -7.31
N PHE A 272 5.94 19.41 -7.77
CA PHE A 272 6.81 18.57 -6.97
C PHE A 272 8.07 19.39 -6.67
N SER A 273 8.39 19.49 -5.40
CA SER A 273 9.62 20.14 -5.01
C SER A 273 10.77 19.39 -5.70
N TYR A 274 11.68 20.12 -6.33
CA TYR A 274 12.93 19.54 -6.83
C TYR A 274 13.65 18.75 -5.72
N LEU A 275 13.42 19.12 -4.47
CA LEU A 275 13.86 18.39 -3.29
C LEU A 275 13.28 16.97 -3.26
N THR A 276 11.96 16.82 -3.42
CA THR A 276 11.31 15.48 -3.44
C THR A 276 11.84 14.63 -4.57
N LEU A 277 12.04 15.21 -5.75
CA LEU A 277 12.63 14.50 -6.89
C LEU A 277 14.08 14.09 -6.60
N GLY A 278 14.90 15.00 -6.08
CA GLY A 278 16.30 14.74 -5.71
C GLY A 278 16.41 13.62 -4.66
N ILE A 279 15.55 13.65 -3.65
CA ILE A 279 15.51 12.61 -2.61
C ILE A 279 15.03 11.27 -3.19
N ALA A 280 14.08 11.27 -4.13
CA ALA A 280 13.63 10.05 -4.80
C ALA A 280 14.76 9.40 -5.61
N VAL A 281 15.52 10.20 -6.37
CA VAL A 281 16.69 9.72 -7.10
C VAL A 281 17.75 9.21 -6.14
N LEU A 282 18.02 9.93 -5.05
CA LEU A 282 18.95 9.50 -4.01
C LEU A 282 18.51 8.17 -3.37
N ALA A 283 17.22 8.04 -3.05
CA ALA A 283 16.67 6.77 -2.53
C ALA A 283 16.87 5.63 -3.53
N ALA A 284 16.62 5.85 -4.82
CA ALA A 284 16.86 4.85 -5.86
C ALA A 284 18.34 4.43 -5.94
N LEU A 285 19.26 5.40 -5.84
CA LEU A 285 20.71 5.11 -5.81
C LEU A 285 21.09 4.32 -4.56
N VAL A 286 20.53 4.67 -3.40
CA VAL A 286 20.73 3.93 -2.15
C VAL A 286 20.27 2.49 -2.31
N PHE A 287 19.09 2.25 -2.91
CA PHE A 287 18.62 0.88 -3.22
C PHE A 287 19.62 0.10 -4.09
N MET A 288 20.25 0.75 -5.07
CA MET A 288 21.17 0.09 -5.99
C MET A 288 22.58 -0.12 -5.43
N ILE A 289 23.01 0.72 -4.49
CA ILE A 289 24.35 0.66 -3.89
C ILE A 289 24.37 -0.25 -2.66
N ILE A 290 23.38 -0.12 -1.79
CA ILE A 290 23.26 -0.96 -0.60
C ILE A 290 22.65 -2.28 -1.04
N GLN A 291 23.49 -3.29 -1.15
CA GLN A 291 23.10 -4.65 -1.50
C GLN A 291 22.84 -5.44 -0.20
N PRO A 292 21.64 -5.39 0.37
CA PRO A 292 21.36 -6.15 1.57
C PRO A 292 21.40 -7.65 1.25
N VAL A 293 22.00 -8.41 2.14
CA VAL A 293 22.03 -9.87 2.02
C VAL A 293 20.65 -10.40 2.42
N PRO A 294 19.94 -11.14 1.56
CA PRO A 294 18.63 -11.68 1.87
C PRO A 294 18.75 -12.88 2.82
N THR A 295 18.67 -12.61 4.12
CA THR A 295 18.74 -13.65 5.17
C THR A 295 17.35 -14.19 5.56
N GLY A 296 16.30 -13.53 5.13
CA GLY A 296 14.93 -13.70 5.60
C GLY A 296 14.57 -12.72 6.72
N PHE A 297 13.28 -12.48 6.92
CA PHE A 297 12.82 -11.64 8.02
C PHE A 297 13.20 -12.25 9.38
N PRO A 298 13.51 -11.42 10.39
CA PRO A 298 13.67 -11.91 11.74
C PRO A 298 12.36 -12.59 12.20
N VAL A 299 12.51 -13.80 12.73
CA VAL A 299 11.36 -14.59 13.22
C VAL A 299 10.78 -13.88 14.43
N VAL A 300 9.50 -13.52 14.36
CA VAL A 300 8.77 -12.99 15.51
C VAL A 300 8.29 -14.18 16.36
N PRO A 301 8.73 -14.30 17.62
CA PRO A 301 8.52 -15.52 18.42
C PRO A 301 7.06 -15.92 18.71
N MET A 302 6.09 -15.06 18.40
CA MET A 302 4.66 -15.34 18.61
C MET A 302 4.01 -16.21 17.54
N ALA A 303 4.68 -16.42 16.45
CA ALA A 303 4.19 -17.25 15.36
C ALA A 303 5.29 -18.25 15.04
N ASP A 304 5.24 -19.39 15.65
CA ASP A 304 5.68 -20.59 14.95
C ASP A 304 4.79 -20.65 13.72
N GLN A 305 5.26 -20.03 12.63
CA GLN A 305 4.44 -19.78 11.43
C GLN A 305 4.05 -21.10 10.77
N THR A 306 4.71 -22.18 11.12
CA THR A 306 4.40 -23.54 10.71
C THR A 306 3.28 -24.18 11.53
N GLY A 307 3.12 -23.84 12.81
CA GLY A 307 2.08 -24.42 13.70
C GLY A 307 0.68 -23.81 13.54
N PHE A 308 0.55 -22.67 12.85
CA PHE A 308 -0.76 -22.05 12.62
C PHE A 308 -1.49 -22.60 11.39
N PHE A 309 -0.81 -23.37 10.56
CA PHE A 309 -1.32 -23.82 9.25
C PHE A 309 -1.24 -25.33 9.01
N ASP A 310 -0.84 -26.12 10.01
CA ASP A 310 -0.97 -27.57 9.96
C ASP A 310 -2.44 -27.97 10.23
N PHE A 311 -3.25 -27.83 9.18
CA PHE A 311 -4.55 -28.47 9.06
C PHE A 311 -4.59 -29.31 7.79
#